data_bb0c7cba4fb4b3aee33e4d456b2fb09d
#
_entry.id   bb0c7cba4fb4b3aee33e4d456b2fb09d
#
_cell.length_a   1.000
_cell.length_b   1.000
_cell.length_c   1.000
_cell.angle_alpha   90.00
_cell.angle_beta   90.00
_cell.angle_gamma   90.00
#
_symmetry.space_group_name_H-M   'P 1'
#
loop_
_entity.id
_entity.type
_entity.pdbx_description
1 polymer ?
#
loop_
_entity_poly.entity_id
_entity_poly.type
_entity_poly.pdbx_seq_one_letter_code
_entity_poly.pdbx_strand_id
1 'polypeptide(L)'
;HISPIKESINQQLDTFFFLGDNVYGDSPFFSITKLRKAYEIQKNKLPNWLETVKILQIWDDHDYGLNDGGKNYRHKEVSQEIYLNFWGIPQDDQRRHQEGVFFSKFVNHNGKIIQFIGLDTRYHRSNLKGFKNSYRPNTDIDATILGEQQWLWLEDQLEKEADIRIIASSIQVLAKEHRFEKWSNFPNERAKLLSLLSKASSN
;
A
#
# COMPACT_ATOMS: atom_id res chain seq x y z
N HIS A 1 -2.96 -3.73 18.54
CA HIS A 1 -2.92 -4.99 19.31
C HIS A 1 -2.72 -6.19 18.37
N ILE A 2 -1.45 -6.46 18.00
CA ILE A 2 -1.06 -7.56 17.10
C ILE A 2 -0.80 -8.86 17.89
N SER A 3 -0.45 -8.75 19.19
CA SER A 3 -0.13 -9.91 20.03
C SER A 3 -1.27 -10.96 20.15
N PRO A 4 -2.55 -10.58 20.31
CA PRO A 4 -3.64 -11.55 20.38
C PRO A 4 -3.85 -12.34 19.09
N ILE A 5 -3.42 -11.82 17.95
CA ILE A 5 -3.57 -12.49 16.65
C ILE A 5 -2.74 -13.78 16.61
N LYS A 6 -1.50 -13.77 17.13
CA LYS A 6 -0.67 -14.98 17.16
C LYS A 6 -1.20 -16.02 18.14
N GLU A 7 -1.73 -15.59 19.28
CA GLU A 7 -2.29 -16.49 20.31
C GLU A 7 -3.58 -17.16 19.84
N SER A 8 -4.40 -16.47 19.04
CA SER A 8 -5.67 -17.01 18.53
C SER A 8 -5.48 -17.94 17.32
N ILE A 9 -4.40 -17.78 16.56
CA ILE A 9 -4.11 -18.60 15.38
C ILE A 9 -3.21 -19.78 15.77
N ASN A 10 -3.27 -20.49 16.72
CA ASN A 10 -2.51 -21.67 17.18
C ASN A 10 -1.73 -22.43 16.07
N GLN A 11 -1.32 -21.74 15.01
CA GLN A 11 -0.67 -22.19 13.80
C GLN A 11 0.59 -21.36 13.53
N GLN A 12 1.54 -21.96 12.88
CA GLN A 12 2.75 -21.27 12.42
C GLN A 12 2.36 -20.29 11.32
N LEU A 13 2.63 -18.99 11.55
CA LEU A 13 2.47 -17.95 10.54
C LEU A 13 3.71 -17.93 9.62
N ASP A 14 3.52 -18.10 8.33
CA ASP A 14 4.59 -18.00 7.34
C ASP A 14 4.80 -16.55 6.90
N THR A 15 3.73 -15.80 6.75
CA THR A 15 3.78 -14.42 6.23
C THR A 15 2.75 -13.55 6.94
N PHE A 16 3.13 -12.34 7.29
CA PHE A 16 2.25 -11.30 7.81
C PHE A 16 2.29 -10.09 6.88
N PHE A 17 1.13 -9.63 6.40
CA PHE A 17 1.03 -8.52 5.47
C PHE A 17 0.38 -7.30 6.15
N PHE A 18 1.16 -6.24 6.35
CA PHE A 18 0.67 -4.95 6.83
C PHE A 18 0.05 -4.17 5.67
N LEU A 19 -1.20 -3.76 5.80
CA LEU A 19 -2.00 -3.18 4.71
C LEU A 19 -2.12 -1.65 4.76
N GLY A 20 -1.23 -0.97 5.45
CA GLY A 20 -1.26 0.47 5.66
C GLY A 20 -1.69 0.86 7.07
N ASP A 21 -1.61 2.16 7.39
CA ASP A 21 -1.85 2.73 8.71
C ASP A 21 -1.04 2.05 9.84
N ASN A 22 0.16 1.65 9.48
CA ASN A 22 1.08 1.00 10.41
C ASN A 22 1.58 1.98 11.47
N VAL A 23 1.61 3.27 11.11
CA VAL A 23 2.12 4.38 11.91
C VAL A 23 1.21 5.58 11.73
N TYR A 24 0.84 6.27 12.82
CA TYR A 24 0.05 7.49 12.79
C TYR A 24 0.97 8.70 12.99
N GLY A 25 1.67 9.05 11.92
CA GLY A 25 2.67 10.12 11.89
C GLY A 25 2.25 11.38 11.13
N ASP A 26 1.07 11.38 10.53
CA ASP A 26 0.54 12.47 9.74
C ASP A 26 0.41 13.79 10.53
N SER A 27 0.57 14.89 9.83
CA SER A 27 0.50 16.23 10.41
C SER A 27 -0.05 17.24 9.40
N PRO A 28 -1.05 18.04 9.78
CA PRO A 28 -1.57 19.12 8.94
C PRO A 28 -0.52 20.19 8.63
N PHE A 29 0.55 20.24 9.43
CA PHE A 29 1.67 21.17 9.25
C PHE A 29 2.87 20.53 8.54
N PHE A 30 2.70 19.33 7.95
CA PHE A 30 3.75 18.63 7.18
C PHE A 30 5.03 18.38 8.00
N SER A 31 4.91 17.97 9.26
CA SER A 31 6.05 17.78 10.15
C SER A 31 6.72 16.41 9.95
N ILE A 32 7.83 16.40 9.24
CA ILE A 32 8.70 15.22 9.10
C ILE A 32 9.23 14.72 10.44
N THR A 33 9.53 15.64 11.37
CA THR A 33 9.97 15.27 12.74
C THR A 33 8.90 14.44 13.46
N LYS A 34 7.62 14.83 13.33
CA LYS A 34 6.51 14.06 13.91
C LYS A 34 6.42 12.67 13.28
N LEU A 35 6.55 12.59 11.96
CA LEU A 35 6.53 11.32 11.25
C LEU A 35 7.67 10.40 11.70
N ARG A 36 8.92 10.88 11.75
CA ARG A 36 10.08 10.11 12.24
C ARG A 36 9.86 9.58 13.66
N LYS A 37 9.38 10.45 14.56
CA LYS A 37 9.08 10.06 15.94
C LYS A 37 8.00 8.99 16.04
N ALA A 38 6.96 9.07 15.19
CA ALA A 38 5.91 8.06 15.17
C ALA A 38 6.44 6.69 14.74
N TYR A 39 7.31 6.63 13.74
CA TYR A 39 7.99 5.40 13.33
C TYR A 39 8.91 4.84 14.43
N GLU A 40 9.67 5.68 15.14
CA GLU A 40 10.49 5.26 16.28
C GLU A 40 9.64 4.64 17.40
N ILE A 41 8.50 5.27 17.73
CA ILE A 41 7.56 4.75 18.73
C ILE A 41 7.00 3.40 18.29
N GLN A 42 6.63 3.26 17.03
CA GLN A 42 6.07 2.02 16.49
C GLN A 42 7.10 0.89 16.52
N LYS A 43 8.36 1.17 16.18
CA LYS A 43 9.43 0.19 16.23
C LYS A 43 9.53 -0.49 17.60
N ASN A 44 9.39 0.28 18.66
CA ASN A 44 9.45 -0.22 20.05
C ASN A 44 8.16 -0.95 20.49
N LYS A 45 7.10 -0.90 19.70
CA LYS A 45 5.81 -1.55 19.99
C LYS A 45 5.56 -2.81 19.16
N LEU A 46 6.34 -3.04 18.13
CA LEU A 46 6.22 -4.26 17.33
C LEU A 46 6.59 -5.46 18.21
N PRO A 47 5.75 -6.51 18.22
CA PRO A 47 6.03 -7.68 19.03
C PRO A 47 7.16 -8.53 18.44
N ASN A 48 8.00 -9.09 19.29
CA ASN A 48 9.21 -9.85 18.91
C ASN A 48 8.90 -11.04 17.99
N TRP A 49 7.70 -11.62 18.06
CA TRP A 49 7.36 -12.74 17.18
C TRP A 49 7.33 -12.35 15.69
N LEU A 50 7.22 -11.07 15.34
CA LEU A 50 7.31 -10.62 13.94
C LEU A 50 8.71 -10.87 13.34
N GLU A 51 9.76 -11.01 14.17
CA GLU A 51 11.11 -11.34 13.72
C GLU A 51 11.20 -12.76 13.13
N THR A 52 10.25 -13.63 13.46
CA THR A 52 10.21 -15.03 13.00
C THR A 52 9.27 -15.25 11.82
N VAL A 53 8.65 -14.20 11.30
CA VAL A 53 7.64 -14.24 10.24
C VAL A 53 8.10 -13.38 9.08
N LYS A 54 7.83 -13.84 7.85
CA LYS A 54 8.04 -13.01 6.67
C LYS A 54 7.08 -11.84 6.68
N ILE A 55 7.62 -10.62 6.65
CA ILE A 55 6.80 -9.40 6.63
C ILE A 55 6.72 -8.85 5.21
N LEU A 56 5.49 -8.59 4.79
CA LEU A 56 5.15 -7.79 3.62
C LEU A 56 4.40 -6.55 4.10
N GLN A 57 4.54 -5.44 3.40
CA GLN A 57 3.96 -4.19 3.87
C GLN A 57 3.69 -3.20 2.73
N ILE A 58 2.57 -2.51 2.82
CA ILE A 58 2.27 -1.29 2.08
C ILE A 58 2.02 -0.16 3.08
N TRP A 59 2.05 1.05 2.62
CA TRP A 59 1.67 2.23 3.41
C TRP A 59 0.27 2.71 3.11
N ASP A 60 -0.26 3.57 4.02
CA ASP A 60 -1.42 4.40 3.75
C ASP A 60 -1.12 5.86 4.13
N ASP A 61 -2.09 6.72 4.24
CA ASP A 61 -1.93 8.16 4.38
C ASP A 61 -1.27 8.58 5.71
N HIS A 62 -1.53 7.87 6.80
CA HIS A 62 -0.89 8.13 8.09
C HIS A 62 0.60 7.76 8.09
N ASP A 63 0.97 6.66 7.43
CA ASP A 63 2.38 6.29 7.19
C ASP A 63 3.08 7.26 6.25
N TYR A 64 2.33 7.74 5.24
CA TYR A 64 2.81 8.68 4.22
C TYR A 64 3.07 10.07 4.82
N GLY A 65 2.36 10.42 5.90
CA GLY A 65 2.59 11.62 6.70
C GLY A 65 1.63 12.78 6.46
N LEU A 66 0.58 12.55 5.69
CA LEU A 66 -0.50 13.50 5.44
C LEU A 66 -1.83 12.78 5.25
N ASN A 67 -2.79 13.00 6.16
CA ASN A 67 -4.13 12.43 6.04
C ASN A 67 -4.75 12.73 4.66
N ASP A 68 -5.26 11.69 4.01
CA ASP A 68 -5.74 11.71 2.62
C ASP A 68 -4.70 12.29 1.64
N GLY A 69 -3.40 12.19 1.94
CA GLY A 69 -2.31 12.69 1.13
C GLY A 69 -2.15 11.95 -0.20
N GLY A 70 -1.68 12.65 -1.23
CA GLY A 70 -1.43 12.10 -2.57
C GLY A 70 -0.25 12.81 -3.23
N LYS A 71 -0.20 12.85 -4.57
CA LYS A 71 0.94 13.29 -5.38
C LYS A 71 1.50 14.68 -5.03
N ASN A 72 0.67 15.56 -4.47
CA ASN A 72 1.05 16.92 -4.12
C ASN A 72 1.65 17.05 -2.71
N TYR A 73 1.80 15.96 -1.97
CA TYR A 73 2.47 16.00 -0.69
C TYR A 73 3.96 16.26 -0.88
N ARG A 74 4.43 17.41 -0.42
CA ARG A 74 5.79 17.92 -0.68
C ARG A 74 6.92 17.09 -0.05
N HIS A 75 6.63 16.24 0.91
CA HIS A 75 7.62 15.41 1.62
C HIS A 75 7.54 13.94 1.25
N LYS A 76 6.86 13.58 0.17
CA LYS A 76 6.62 12.20 -0.24
C LYS A 76 7.91 11.37 -0.40
N GLU A 77 8.96 11.95 -0.95
CA GLU A 77 10.27 11.29 -1.11
C GLU A 77 10.92 10.98 0.23
N VAL A 78 10.91 11.95 1.16
CA VAL A 78 11.44 11.76 2.51
C VAL A 78 10.60 10.75 3.30
N SER A 79 9.29 10.75 3.10
CA SER A 79 8.39 9.76 3.72
C SER A 79 8.68 8.35 3.21
N GLN A 80 8.94 8.19 1.91
CA GLN A 80 9.35 6.91 1.33
C GLN A 80 10.66 6.42 1.94
N GLU A 81 11.66 7.28 2.08
CA GLU A 81 12.93 6.93 2.72
C GLU A 81 12.74 6.46 4.17
N ILE A 82 11.96 7.22 4.96
CA ILE A 82 11.66 6.87 6.35
C ILE A 82 10.96 5.50 6.43
N TYR A 83 9.96 5.27 5.60
CA TYR A 83 9.20 4.03 5.52
C TYR A 83 10.11 2.84 5.17
N LEU A 84 10.91 2.96 4.10
CA LEU A 84 11.81 1.89 3.67
C LEU A 84 12.88 1.55 4.71
N ASN A 85 13.40 2.58 5.41
CA ASN A 85 14.36 2.40 6.51
C ASN A 85 13.73 1.72 7.73
N PHE A 86 12.50 2.10 8.09
CA PHE A 86 11.77 1.48 9.20
C PHE A 86 11.55 -0.03 8.98
N TRP A 87 11.15 -0.41 7.76
CA TRP A 87 10.93 -1.81 7.41
C TRP A 87 12.21 -2.58 7.05
N GLY A 88 13.37 -1.95 7.16
CA GLY A 88 14.66 -2.60 6.87
C GLY A 88 14.79 -3.04 5.41
N ILE A 89 14.18 -2.31 4.47
CA ILE A 89 14.24 -2.64 3.06
C ILE A 89 15.70 -2.49 2.57
N PRO A 90 16.28 -3.53 1.96
CA PRO A 90 17.68 -3.50 1.46
C PRO A 90 17.94 -2.36 0.49
N GLN A 91 19.22 -1.96 0.38
CA GLN A 91 19.59 -0.83 -0.50
C GLN A 91 19.49 -1.17 -2.00
N ASP A 92 19.57 -2.45 -2.34
CA ASP A 92 19.43 -2.97 -3.70
C ASP A 92 17.97 -3.32 -4.07
N ASP A 93 17.02 -3.16 -3.16
CA ASP A 93 15.59 -3.37 -3.44
C ASP A 93 15.08 -2.29 -4.41
N GLN A 94 14.29 -2.72 -5.39
CA GLN A 94 13.74 -1.82 -6.42
C GLN A 94 12.97 -0.62 -5.84
N ARG A 95 12.29 -0.79 -4.69
CA ARG A 95 11.58 0.30 -3.98
C ARG A 95 12.48 1.46 -3.54
N ARG A 96 13.81 1.27 -3.54
CA ARG A 96 14.80 2.34 -3.28
C ARG A 96 15.12 3.17 -4.53
N HIS A 97 14.75 2.67 -5.71
CA HIS A 97 15.13 3.22 -7.02
C HIS A 97 13.92 3.59 -7.88
N GLN A 98 12.73 3.61 -7.30
CA GLN A 98 11.48 3.97 -7.95
C GLN A 98 10.70 4.99 -7.13
N GLU A 99 9.75 5.65 -7.76
CA GLU A 99 8.77 6.51 -7.09
C GLU A 99 7.63 5.67 -6.52
N GLY A 100 7.49 5.67 -5.18
CA GLY A 100 6.51 4.87 -4.46
C GLY A 100 7.03 3.52 -3.98
N VAL A 101 6.20 2.83 -3.18
CA VAL A 101 6.59 1.62 -2.42
C VAL A 101 5.95 0.33 -2.95
N PHE A 102 5.37 0.37 -4.15
CA PHE A 102 4.76 -0.82 -4.75
C PHE A 102 5.79 -1.91 -5.03
N PHE A 103 5.36 -3.16 -4.90
CA PHE A 103 6.24 -4.32 -5.06
C PHE A 103 5.47 -5.58 -5.45
N SER A 104 6.20 -6.57 -5.98
CA SER A 104 5.72 -7.93 -6.16
C SER A 104 6.68 -8.93 -5.52
N LYS A 105 6.16 -9.96 -4.88
CA LYS A 105 6.93 -11.03 -4.25
C LYS A 105 6.30 -12.38 -4.53
N PHE A 106 7.12 -13.31 -5.00
CA PHE A 106 6.71 -14.70 -5.20
C PHE A 106 7.15 -15.56 -4.02
N VAL A 107 6.26 -16.46 -3.61
CA VAL A 107 6.51 -17.45 -2.57
C VAL A 107 6.04 -18.81 -3.09
N ASN A 108 6.93 -19.82 -3.03
CA ASN A 108 6.51 -21.19 -3.23
C ASN A 108 6.07 -21.79 -1.90
N HIS A 109 4.84 -22.27 -1.85
CA HIS A 109 4.31 -22.97 -0.69
C HIS A 109 3.66 -24.29 -1.15
N ASN A 110 4.22 -25.42 -0.73
CA ASN A 110 3.76 -26.76 -1.10
C ASN A 110 3.59 -26.98 -2.61
N GLY A 111 4.54 -26.47 -3.40
CA GLY A 111 4.50 -26.58 -4.87
C GLY A 111 3.57 -25.59 -5.57
N LYS A 112 2.89 -24.72 -4.83
CA LYS A 112 2.08 -23.62 -5.36
C LYS A 112 2.83 -22.30 -5.35
N ILE A 113 2.75 -21.58 -6.44
CA ILE A 113 3.35 -20.24 -6.57
C ILE A 113 2.31 -19.21 -6.13
N ILE A 114 2.61 -18.52 -5.04
CA ILE A 114 1.78 -17.41 -4.52
C ILE A 114 2.48 -16.09 -4.86
N GLN A 115 1.81 -15.24 -5.62
CA GLN A 115 2.27 -13.89 -5.90
C GLN A 115 1.58 -12.89 -4.97
N PHE A 116 2.38 -12.13 -4.22
CA PHE A 116 1.92 -10.98 -3.44
C PHE A 116 2.25 -9.70 -4.20
N ILE A 117 1.26 -8.87 -4.46
CA ILE A 117 1.39 -7.55 -5.10
C ILE A 117 0.92 -6.49 -4.10
N GLY A 118 1.82 -5.61 -3.70
CA GLY A 118 1.52 -4.44 -2.88
C GLY A 118 1.40 -3.19 -3.74
N LEU A 119 0.23 -2.56 -3.77
CA LEU A 119 0.01 -1.32 -4.50
C LEU A 119 0.38 -0.10 -3.64
N ASP A 120 0.95 0.90 -4.27
CA ASP A 120 1.08 2.25 -3.71
C ASP A 120 -0.09 3.10 -4.19
N THR A 121 -0.97 3.47 -3.28
CA THR A 121 -2.15 4.29 -3.57
C THR A 121 -1.98 5.74 -3.13
N ARG A 122 -0.72 6.18 -2.86
CA ARG A 122 -0.41 7.50 -2.32
C ARG A 122 0.48 8.35 -3.23
N TYR A 123 1.64 7.82 -3.61
CA TYR A 123 2.72 8.59 -4.21
C TYR A 123 2.30 9.35 -5.48
N HIS A 124 1.51 8.73 -6.34
CA HIS A 124 1.04 9.29 -7.61
C HIS A 124 -0.43 9.71 -7.59
N ARG A 125 -1.17 9.42 -6.51
CA ARG A 125 -2.59 9.67 -6.46
C ARG A 125 -2.93 11.14 -6.66
N SER A 126 -3.78 11.41 -7.64
CA SER A 126 -4.34 12.73 -7.91
C SER A 126 -5.20 13.24 -6.75
N ASN A 127 -5.38 14.55 -6.65
CA ASN A 127 -6.18 15.14 -5.58
C ASN A 127 -7.61 14.59 -5.58
N LEU A 128 -8.12 14.35 -4.37
CA LEU A 128 -9.52 14.07 -4.15
C LEU A 128 -10.36 15.31 -4.46
N LYS A 129 -11.56 15.11 -5.00
CA LYS A 129 -12.54 16.18 -5.22
C LYS A 129 -13.57 16.22 -4.09
N GLY A 130 -14.01 17.40 -3.71
CA GLY A 130 -14.94 17.61 -2.60
C GLY A 130 -14.23 18.02 -1.32
N PHE A 131 -14.87 17.76 -0.19
CA PHE A 131 -14.37 18.12 1.14
C PHE A 131 -14.04 16.85 1.92
N LYS A 132 -13.17 16.96 2.91
CA LYS A 132 -12.86 15.87 3.84
C LYS A 132 -14.15 15.21 4.36
N ASN A 133 -14.18 13.89 4.33
CA ASN A 133 -15.34 13.07 4.70
C ASN A 133 -16.60 13.30 3.81
N SER A 134 -16.43 13.89 2.62
CA SER A 134 -17.48 14.07 1.64
C SER A 134 -16.90 14.13 0.22
N TYR A 135 -16.05 13.13 -0.08
CA TYR A 135 -15.37 13.07 -1.37
C TYR A 135 -16.33 12.66 -2.48
N ARG A 136 -16.15 13.30 -3.64
CA ARG A 136 -16.91 13.06 -4.87
C ARG A 136 -16.01 12.41 -5.92
N PRO A 137 -16.60 11.74 -6.92
CA PRO A 137 -15.83 11.18 -8.02
C PRO A 137 -14.99 12.23 -8.76
N ASN A 138 -13.74 11.91 -9.00
CA ASN A 138 -12.85 12.63 -9.89
C ASN A 138 -12.82 11.91 -11.25
N THR A 139 -13.49 12.51 -12.25
CA THR A 139 -13.65 11.97 -13.61
C THR A 139 -12.71 12.62 -14.61
N ASP A 140 -11.74 13.42 -14.15
CA ASP A 140 -10.75 14.03 -15.04
C ASP A 140 -9.97 12.93 -15.75
N ILE A 141 -9.66 13.15 -17.02
CA ILE A 141 -9.05 12.12 -17.87
C ILE A 141 -7.64 11.73 -17.41
N ASP A 142 -6.94 12.64 -16.75
CA ASP A 142 -5.60 12.49 -16.20
C ASP A 142 -5.58 12.16 -14.69
N ALA A 143 -6.76 11.98 -14.09
CA ALA A 143 -6.85 11.61 -12.68
C ALA A 143 -6.45 10.15 -12.49
N THR A 144 -5.48 9.92 -11.61
CA THR A 144 -4.93 8.59 -11.35
C THR A 144 -4.79 8.30 -9.86
N ILE A 145 -4.78 7.02 -9.50
CA ILE A 145 -4.37 6.51 -8.19
C ILE A 145 -2.93 6.01 -8.25
N LEU A 146 -2.61 5.17 -9.24
CA LEU A 146 -1.33 4.46 -9.30
C LEU A 146 -0.25 5.23 -10.08
N GLY A 147 -0.65 6.13 -10.99
CA GLY A 147 0.28 6.72 -11.95
C GLY A 147 0.67 5.76 -13.09
N GLU A 148 1.19 6.31 -14.17
CA GLU A 148 1.49 5.55 -15.38
C GLU A 148 2.51 4.43 -15.14
N GLN A 149 3.60 4.74 -14.45
CA GLN A 149 4.67 3.78 -14.20
C GLN A 149 4.18 2.54 -13.43
N GLN A 150 3.41 2.76 -12.37
CA GLN A 150 2.89 1.63 -11.58
C GLN A 150 1.82 0.84 -12.36
N TRP A 151 1.05 1.48 -13.25
CA TRP A 151 0.12 0.78 -14.12
C TRP A 151 0.83 -0.16 -15.09
N LEU A 152 1.85 0.31 -15.80
CA LEU A 152 2.65 -0.51 -16.71
C LEU A 152 3.32 -1.67 -15.97
N TRP A 153 3.86 -1.38 -14.79
CA TRP A 153 4.45 -2.38 -13.93
C TRP A 153 3.41 -3.43 -13.46
N LEU A 154 2.20 -3.03 -13.09
CA LEU A 154 1.15 -3.94 -12.65
C LEU A 154 0.70 -4.86 -13.79
N GLU A 155 0.56 -4.34 -14.99
CA GLU A 155 0.25 -5.10 -16.20
C GLU A 155 1.32 -6.20 -16.41
N ASP A 156 2.61 -5.86 -16.39
CA ASP A 156 3.72 -6.83 -16.46
C ASP A 156 3.68 -7.87 -15.33
N GLN A 157 3.37 -7.45 -14.10
CA GLN A 157 3.30 -8.40 -12.98
C GLN A 157 2.17 -9.41 -13.13
N LEU A 158 1.05 -9.02 -13.73
CA LEU A 158 -0.11 -9.90 -13.92
C LEU A 158 0.05 -10.90 -15.08
N GLU A 159 1.02 -10.67 -15.97
CA GLU A 159 1.40 -11.64 -17.01
C GLU A 159 2.26 -12.79 -16.48
N LYS A 160 2.86 -12.64 -15.30
CA LYS A 160 3.72 -13.68 -14.71
C LYS A 160 2.88 -14.83 -14.17
N GLU A 161 3.39 -16.04 -14.32
CA GLU A 161 2.71 -17.24 -13.82
C GLU A 161 2.62 -17.25 -12.30
N ALA A 162 1.43 -17.51 -11.76
CA ALA A 162 1.17 -17.74 -10.36
C ALA A 162 -0.13 -18.53 -10.17
N ASP A 163 -0.13 -19.49 -9.23
CA ASP A 163 -1.34 -20.25 -8.88
C ASP A 163 -2.33 -19.38 -8.08
N ILE A 164 -1.81 -18.47 -7.26
CA ILE A 164 -2.61 -17.57 -6.42
C ILE A 164 -1.99 -16.18 -6.49
N ARG A 165 -2.84 -15.16 -6.68
CA ARG A 165 -2.43 -13.75 -6.56
C ARG A 165 -3.16 -13.08 -5.42
N ILE A 166 -2.40 -12.43 -4.54
CA ILE A 166 -2.90 -11.60 -3.45
C ILE A 166 -2.49 -10.17 -3.73
N ILE A 167 -3.47 -9.32 -4.04
CA ILE A 167 -3.23 -7.92 -4.36
C ILE A 167 -3.73 -7.06 -3.21
N ALA A 168 -2.80 -6.33 -2.60
CA ALA A 168 -3.07 -5.45 -1.47
C ALA A 168 -3.20 -3.99 -1.93
N SER A 169 -4.25 -3.35 -1.48
CA SER A 169 -4.51 -1.92 -1.65
C SER A 169 -4.89 -1.33 -0.28
N SER A 170 -4.28 -0.23 0.13
CA SER A 170 -4.57 0.41 1.41
C SER A 170 -5.94 1.09 1.41
N ILE A 171 -6.40 1.59 0.25
CA ILE A 171 -7.75 2.13 0.10
C ILE A 171 -8.71 1.10 -0.54
N GLN A 172 -9.98 1.18 -0.17
CA GLN A 172 -10.99 0.18 -0.51
C GLN A 172 -11.37 0.19 -2.00
N VAL A 173 -11.24 -0.97 -2.65
CA VAL A 173 -11.51 -1.14 -4.09
C VAL A 173 -13.01 -1.31 -4.38
N LEU A 174 -13.70 -2.14 -3.61
CA LEU A 174 -15.10 -2.52 -3.90
C LEU A 174 -16.12 -1.53 -3.34
N ALA A 175 -15.81 -0.89 -2.22
CA ALA A 175 -16.72 0.02 -1.53
C ALA A 175 -17.09 1.24 -2.41
N LYS A 176 -18.37 1.65 -2.35
CA LYS A 176 -18.91 2.79 -3.09
C LYS A 176 -19.65 3.80 -2.20
N GLU A 177 -20.29 3.33 -1.13
CA GLU A 177 -21.33 4.05 -0.42
C GLU A 177 -20.83 4.99 0.70
N HIS A 178 -19.62 4.75 1.25
CA HIS A 178 -19.10 5.61 2.31
C HIS A 178 -18.55 6.94 1.79
N ARG A 179 -18.35 7.89 2.70
CA ARG A 179 -17.94 9.27 2.40
C ARG A 179 -16.42 9.48 2.33
N PHE A 180 -15.66 8.50 2.82
CA PHE A 180 -14.21 8.55 2.91
C PHE A 180 -13.54 8.23 1.58
N GLU A 181 -12.23 8.33 1.55
CA GLU A 181 -11.41 7.94 0.41
C GLU A 181 -11.64 6.48 0.01
N LYS A 182 -11.67 6.22 -1.29
CA LYS A 182 -11.88 4.90 -1.88
C LYS A 182 -11.56 4.92 -3.37
N TRP A 183 -11.35 3.77 -3.98
CA TRP A 183 -11.13 3.67 -5.43
C TRP A 183 -12.29 4.24 -6.26
N SER A 184 -13.52 4.18 -5.78
CA SER A 184 -14.66 4.76 -6.50
C SER A 184 -14.65 6.30 -6.54
N ASN A 185 -13.75 6.98 -5.85
CA ASN A 185 -13.45 8.38 -6.08
C ASN A 185 -12.69 8.62 -7.40
N PHE A 186 -12.15 7.58 -8.01
CA PHE A 186 -11.47 7.59 -9.31
C PHE A 186 -12.09 6.51 -10.19
N PRO A 187 -13.29 6.73 -10.73
CA PRO A 187 -14.09 5.69 -11.39
C PRO A 187 -13.38 5.07 -12.61
N ASN A 188 -12.64 5.86 -13.39
CA ASN A 188 -11.89 5.38 -14.54
C ASN A 188 -10.76 4.42 -14.11
N GLU A 189 -9.99 4.80 -13.10
CA GLU A 189 -8.92 3.99 -12.54
C GLU A 189 -9.45 2.68 -11.91
N ARG A 190 -10.55 2.78 -11.17
CA ARG A 190 -11.21 1.61 -10.60
C ARG A 190 -11.71 0.65 -11.68
N ALA A 191 -12.32 1.17 -12.75
CA ALA A 191 -12.79 0.36 -13.86
C ALA A 191 -11.60 -0.32 -14.58
N LYS A 192 -10.50 0.41 -14.80
CA LYS A 192 -9.25 -0.14 -15.36
C LYS A 192 -8.74 -1.30 -14.50
N LEU A 193 -8.63 -1.11 -13.17
CA LEU A 193 -8.15 -2.15 -12.25
C LEU A 193 -9.02 -3.41 -12.33
N LEU A 194 -10.34 -3.28 -12.19
CA LEU A 194 -11.25 -4.42 -12.20
C LEU A 194 -11.23 -5.16 -13.55
N SER A 195 -11.13 -4.44 -14.67
CA SER A 195 -10.99 -5.04 -16.00
C SER A 195 -9.68 -5.82 -16.14
N LEU A 196 -8.57 -5.26 -15.67
CA LEU A 196 -7.27 -5.91 -15.71
C LEU A 196 -7.25 -7.19 -14.87
N LEU A 197 -7.77 -7.13 -13.65
CA LEU A 197 -7.86 -8.29 -12.75
C LEU A 197 -8.76 -9.39 -13.31
N SER A 198 -9.87 -9.03 -13.94
CA SER A 198 -10.77 -10.00 -14.58
C SER A 198 -10.08 -10.77 -15.71
N LYS A 199 -9.27 -10.09 -16.52
CA LYS A 199 -8.49 -10.73 -17.60
C LYS A 199 -7.40 -11.66 -17.05
N ALA A 200 -6.68 -11.21 -16.01
CA ALA A 200 -5.62 -12.00 -15.38
C ALA A 200 -6.13 -13.26 -14.66
N SER A 201 -7.40 -13.30 -14.27
CA SER A 201 -8.04 -14.48 -13.66
C SER A 201 -8.50 -15.52 -14.66
N SER A 202 -8.47 -15.21 -15.97
CA SER A 202 -8.95 -16.07 -17.05
C SER A 202 -7.84 -16.87 -17.71
N ASN A 203 -6.62 -16.64 -17.31
CA ASN A 203 -5.41 -17.35 -17.77
C ASN A 203 -4.91 -18.29 -16.66
#